data_d2442cf400d5ecb48ef4d404ab4f2cec
#
_entry.id   d2442cf400d5ecb48ef4d404ab4f2cec
#
_cell.length_a   1.000
_cell.length_b   1.000
_cell.length_c   1.000
_cell.angle_alpha   90.00
_cell.angle_beta   90.00
_cell.angle_gamma   90.00
#
_symmetry.space_group_name_H-M   'P 1'
#
loop_
_entity.id
_entity.type
_entity.pdbx_description
1 polymer ?
#
loop_
_entity_poly.entity_id
_entity_poly.type
_entity_poly.pdbx_seq_one_letter_code
_entity_poly.pdbx_strand_id
1 'polypeptide(L)'
;LKVYLLGRRLILSDFMPILEDDGLRVIAANPYEVKPPKASGTIYIFAVQDHEEHQLTVDSRGDLLSETILASRSGDVASDSLNALVLSAGLHWREVDVLRGYLGYAFQIGAIPSRISIRAALIQYPGIGRELFELFAIKFDPDSSATKKERLAEIAQRRKAFFRSLRRVSA
;
A
#
# COMPACT_ATOMS: atom_id res chain seq x y z
N LEU A 1 9.69 -12.10 6.84
CA LEU A 1 9.53 -12.15 5.40
C LEU A 1 10.59 -13.09 4.81
N LYS A 2 10.19 -13.92 3.83
CA LYS A 2 11.12 -14.78 3.11
C LYS A 2 11.04 -14.50 1.60
N VAL A 3 12.19 -14.34 0.96
CA VAL A 3 12.30 -14.13 -0.49
C VAL A 3 13.11 -15.24 -1.09
N TYR A 4 12.53 -15.95 -2.06
CA TYR A 4 13.15 -17.09 -2.75
C TYR A 4 13.60 -16.64 -4.14
N LEU A 5 14.86 -16.83 -4.45
CA LEU A 5 15.45 -16.48 -5.76
C LEU A 5 16.15 -17.68 -6.39
N LEU A 6 15.84 -17.95 -7.65
CA LEU A 6 16.51 -18.95 -8.45
C LEU A 6 17.56 -18.29 -9.36
N GLY A 7 18.80 -18.73 -9.28
CA GLY A 7 19.88 -18.32 -10.19
C GLY A 7 20.30 -16.84 -10.13
N ARG A 8 19.77 -16.05 -9.18
CA ARG A 8 20.08 -14.63 -9.03
C ARG A 8 20.33 -14.29 -7.56
N ARG A 9 21.16 -13.28 -7.33
CA ARG A 9 21.32 -12.68 -6.00
C ARG A 9 20.43 -11.44 -5.87
N LEU A 10 19.93 -11.18 -4.66
CA LEU A 10 19.23 -9.97 -4.32
C LEU A 10 20.25 -8.87 -4.07
N ILE A 11 20.09 -7.74 -4.73
CA ILE A 11 20.81 -6.52 -4.39
C ILE A 11 20.03 -5.84 -3.30
N LEU A 12 20.56 -5.84 -2.07
CA LEU A 12 19.85 -5.34 -0.90
C LEU A 12 19.54 -3.85 -1.01
N SER A 13 20.46 -3.05 -1.57
CA SER A 13 20.25 -1.60 -1.78
C SER A 13 19.08 -1.27 -2.70
N ASP A 14 18.70 -2.19 -3.59
CA ASP A 14 17.56 -2.01 -4.51
C ASP A 14 16.26 -2.53 -3.90
N PHE A 15 16.37 -3.50 -2.99
CA PHE A 15 15.20 -4.17 -2.41
C PHE A 15 14.75 -3.55 -1.08
N MET A 16 15.68 -3.05 -0.27
CA MET A 16 15.37 -2.42 1.02
C MET A 16 14.40 -1.25 0.90
N PRO A 17 14.58 -0.30 -0.06
CA PRO A 17 13.63 0.79 -0.25
C PRO A 17 12.20 0.33 -0.53
N ILE A 18 12.01 -0.79 -1.25
CA ILE A 18 10.68 -1.35 -1.50
C ILE A 18 10.02 -1.77 -0.20
N LEU A 19 10.74 -2.46 0.69
CA LEU A 19 10.22 -2.86 1.99
C LEU A 19 9.90 -1.65 2.89
N GLU A 20 10.75 -0.63 2.85
CA GLU A 20 10.53 0.61 3.62
C GLU A 20 9.32 1.39 3.10
N ASP A 21 9.14 1.48 1.78
CA ASP A 21 7.97 2.08 1.15
C ASP A 21 6.67 1.34 1.48
N ASP A 22 6.74 0.02 1.66
CA ASP A 22 5.63 -0.81 2.11
C ASP A 22 5.32 -0.68 3.62
N GLY A 23 6.04 0.22 4.33
CA GLY A 23 5.85 0.48 5.75
C GLY A 23 6.58 -0.50 6.67
N LEU A 24 7.55 -1.26 6.15
CA LEU A 24 8.36 -2.19 6.91
C LEU A 24 9.69 -1.57 7.32
N ARG A 25 10.10 -1.82 8.55
CA ARG A 25 11.44 -1.54 9.05
C ARG A 25 12.24 -2.83 9.08
N VAL A 26 13.31 -2.91 8.31
CA VAL A 26 14.15 -4.11 8.25
C VAL A 26 15.20 -4.08 9.35
N ILE A 27 15.19 -5.11 10.20
CA ILE A 27 16.13 -5.26 11.34
C ILE A 27 17.33 -6.10 10.93
N ALA A 28 17.11 -7.16 10.15
CA ALA A 28 18.18 -8.04 9.69
C ALA A 28 17.79 -8.71 8.37
N ALA A 29 18.80 -9.05 7.58
CA ALA A 29 18.65 -9.81 6.35
C ALA A 29 19.71 -10.91 6.30
N ASN A 30 19.26 -12.17 6.27
CA ASN A 30 20.15 -13.33 6.28
C ASN A 30 19.95 -14.16 4.99
N PRO A 31 20.98 -14.25 4.14
CA PRO A 31 20.95 -15.12 2.96
C PRO A 31 21.30 -16.57 3.30
N TYR A 32 20.59 -17.50 2.72
CA TYR A 32 20.86 -18.93 2.80
C TYR A 32 20.98 -19.50 1.37
N GLU A 33 22.14 -20.03 1.04
CA GLU A 33 22.35 -20.69 -0.25
C GLU A 33 21.76 -22.11 -0.21
N VAL A 34 20.91 -22.40 -1.16
CA VAL A 34 20.34 -23.74 -1.37
C VAL A 34 20.90 -24.30 -2.67
N LYS A 35 21.55 -25.47 -2.59
CA LYS A 35 22.14 -26.18 -3.73
C LYS A 35 21.38 -27.48 -3.99
N PRO A 36 20.19 -27.43 -4.60
CA PRO A 36 19.52 -28.65 -5.02
C PRO A 36 20.22 -29.29 -6.23
N PRO A 37 19.99 -30.60 -6.52
CA PRO A 37 20.68 -31.30 -7.61
C PRO A 37 20.51 -30.71 -9.01
N LYS A 38 19.47 -29.89 -9.23
CA LYS A 38 19.13 -29.34 -10.55
C LYS A 38 19.16 -27.80 -10.68
N ALA A 39 19.21 -27.05 -9.58
CA ALA A 39 19.24 -25.58 -9.61
C ALA A 39 19.79 -25.02 -8.31
N SER A 40 20.60 -23.97 -8.38
CA SER A 40 21.02 -23.19 -7.22
C SER A 40 20.02 -22.06 -6.94
N GLY A 41 19.72 -21.81 -5.67
CA GLY A 41 18.85 -20.73 -5.25
C GLY A 41 19.36 -20.08 -3.98
N THR A 42 18.85 -18.90 -3.68
CA THR A 42 19.11 -18.20 -2.43
C THR A 42 17.78 -17.85 -1.75
N ILE A 43 17.69 -18.15 -0.47
CA ILE A 43 16.57 -17.73 0.37
C ILE A 43 17.06 -16.60 1.24
N TYR A 44 16.46 -15.43 1.11
CA TYR A 44 16.70 -14.31 2.01
C TYR A 44 15.62 -14.31 3.09
N ILE A 45 16.04 -14.31 4.36
CA ILE A 45 15.14 -14.18 5.51
C ILE A 45 15.33 -12.78 6.10
N PHE A 46 14.28 -11.96 5.99
CA PHE A 46 14.24 -10.63 6.58
C PHE A 46 13.48 -10.67 7.90
N ALA A 47 14.12 -10.17 8.96
CA ALA A 47 13.45 -9.79 10.19
C ALA A 47 12.91 -8.39 9.98
N VAL A 48 11.58 -8.22 10.07
CA VAL A 48 10.88 -6.96 9.81
C VAL A 48 9.92 -6.64 10.95
N GLN A 49 9.71 -5.36 11.18
CA GLN A 49 8.70 -4.83 12.09
C GLN A 49 8.00 -3.63 11.43
N ASP A 50 6.90 -3.15 11.99
CA ASP A 50 6.30 -1.89 11.59
C ASP A 50 7.09 -0.69 12.16
N HIS A 51 6.68 0.53 11.81
CA HIS A 51 7.32 1.75 12.31
C HIS A 51 7.10 1.99 13.81
N GLU A 52 6.10 1.35 14.43
CA GLU A 52 5.82 1.43 15.86
C GLU A 52 6.49 0.29 16.65
N GLU A 53 7.39 -0.46 16.00
CA GLU A 53 8.15 -1.58 16.57
C GLU A 53 7.29 -2.79 16.98
N HIS A 54 6.04 -2.86 16.49
CA HIS A 54 5.19 -4.00 16.73
C HIS A 54 5.57 -5.19 15.84
N GLN A 55 5.40 -6.37 16.38
CA GLN A 55 5.52 -7.59 15.59
C GLN A 55 4.32 -7.70 14.64
N LEU A 56 4.60 -7.68 13.34
CA LEU A 56 3.56 -7.83 12.34
C LEU A 56 2.93 -9.24 12.42
N THR A 57 1.66 -9.30 12.68
CA THR A 57 0.89 -10.52 12.53
C THR A 57 0.60 -10.74 11.05
N VAL A 58 1.11 -11.84 10.50
CA VAL A 58 0.87 -12.28 9.12
C VAL A 58 -0.53 -12.91 9.07
N ASP A 59 -1.53 -12.06 9.05
CA ASP A 59 -2.92 -12.41 8.77
C ASP A 59 -3.23 -12.24 7.26
N SER A 60 -4.46 -11.98 6.92
CA SER A 60 -4.94 -11.72 5.56
C SER A 60 -4.20 -10.62 4.77
N ARG A 61 -3.35 -9.81 5.41
CA ARG A 61 -2.58 -8.74 4.76
C ARG A 61 -1.22 -9.22 4.23
N GLY A 62 -0.78 -10.42 4.64
CA GLY A 62 0.48 -11.00 4.13
C GLY A 62 0.47 -11.24 2.62
N ASP A 63 -0.66 -11.65 2.07
CA ASP A 63 -0.84 -11.86 0.64
C ASP A 63 -0.81 -10.51 -0.11
N LEU A 64 -1.54 -9.50 0.40
CA LEU A 64 -1.52 -8.14 -0.16
C LEU A 64 -0.12 -7.55 -0.19
N LEU A 65 0.63 -7.71 0.89
CA LEU A 65 2.03 -7.28 0.97
C LEU A 65 2.90 -8.00 -0.06
N SER A 66 2.77 -9.31 -0.17
CA SER A 66 3.54 -10.11 -1.11
C SER A 66 3.28 -9.70 -2.57
N GLU A 67 2.03 -9.47 -2.92
CA GLU A 67 1.64 -8.97 -4.24
C GLU A 67 2.20 -7.56 -4.50
N THR A 68 2.18 -6.67 -3.50
CA THR A 68 2.70 -5.31 -3.62
C THR A 68 4.21 -5.31 -3.83
N ILE A 69 4.97 -6.11 -3.06
CA ILE A 69 6.42 -6.26 -3.23
C ILE A 69 6.74 -6.76 -4.64
N LEU A 70 6.00 -7.76 -5.14
CA LEU A 70 6.21 -8.29 -6.48
C LEU A 70 5.89 -7.25 -7.55
N ALA A 71 4.78 -6.52 -7.42
CA ALA A 71 4.37 -5.47 -8.37
C ALA A 71 5.36 -4.30 -8.39
N SER A 72 5.86 -3.87 -7.22
CA SER A 72 6.89 -2.82 -7.12
C SER A 72 8.20 -3.26 -7.77
N ARG A 73 8.59 -4.53 -7.55
CA ARG A 73 9.81 -5.07 -8.11
C ARG A 73 9.75 -5.30 -9.63
N SER A 74 8.59 -5.62 -10.18
CA SER A 74 8.39 -5.75 -11.64
C SER A 74 8.22 -4.39 -12.33
N GLY A 75 7.97 -3.32 -11.57
CA GLY A 75 7.69 -1.98 -12.12
C GLY A 75 6.23 -1.77 -12.52
N ASP A 76 5.33 -2.67 -12.10
CA ASP A 76 3.89 -2.56 -12.36
C ASP A 76 3.23 -1.46 -11.50
N VAL A 77 3.86 -1.12 -10.38
CA VAL A 77 3.45 -0.02 -9.51
C VAL A 77 4.66 0.78 -9.03
N ALA A 78 4.46 2.08 -8.79
CA ALA A 78 5.49 2.92 -8.21
C ALA A 78 5.81 2.48 -6.77
N SER A 79 7.10 2.37 -6.43
CA SER A 79 7.54 2.22 -5.05
C SER A 79 7.63 3.60 -4.42
N ASP A 80 6.72 3.89 -3.53
CA ASP A 80 6.72 5.08 -2.69
C ASP A 80 5.94 4.81 -1.39
N SER A 81 6.12 5.66 -0.40
CA SER A 81 5.57 5.48 0.94
C SER A 81 4.04 5.32 1.03
N LEU A 82 3.26 5.61 -0.03
CA LEU A 82 1.83 5.29 -0.06
C LEU A 82 1.56 3.78 0.01
N ASN A 83 2.52 2.95 -0.42
CA ASN A 83 2.38 1.50 -0.34
C ASN A 83 2.20 1.02 1.11
N ALA A 84 2.63 1.79 2.10
CA ALA A 84 2.37 1.49 3.52
C ALA A 84 0.86 1.37 3.84
N LEU A 85 -0.03 1.95 3.00
CA LEU A 85 -1.48 1.79 3.14
C LEU A 85 -1.96 0.35 2.87
N VAL A 86 -1.16 -0.47 2.22
CA VAL A 86 -1.45 -1.89 2.03
C VAL A 86 -1.53 -2.59 3.39
N LEU A 87 -0.54 -2.36 4.26
CA LEU A 87 -0.53 -2.93 5.60
C LEU A 87 -1.44 -2.15 6.56
N SER A 88 -1.35 -0.84 6.58
CA SER A 88 -2.03 -0.02 7.59
C SER A 88 -3.53 0.14 7.33
N ALA A 89 -3.94 0.29 6.06
CA ALA A 89 -5.34 0.41 5.65
C ALA A 89 -5.93 -0.91 5.09
N GLY A 90 -5.12 -1.93 4.79
CA GLY A 90 -5.54 -3.17 4.14
C GLY A 90 -6.05 -2.94 2.72
N LEU A 91 -5.48 -1.96 2.02
CA LEU A 91 -5.79 -1.68 0.62
C LEU A 91 -4.93 -2.57 -0.28
N HIS A 92 -5.51 -3.02 -1.41
CA HIS A 92 -4.73 -3.63 -2.47
C HIS A 92 -3.85 -2.57 -3.15
N TRP A 93 -2.67 -2.94 -3.69
CA TRP A 93 -1.77 -1.97 -4.31
C TRP A 93 -2.41 -1.19 -5.48
N ARG A 94 -3.37 -1.80 -6.23
CA ARG A 94 -4.14 -1.09 -7.27
C ARG A 94 -5.06 -0.02 -6.70
N GLU A 95 -5.58 -0.24 -5.52
CA GLU A 95 -6.42 0.72 -4.79
C GLU A 95 -5.58 1.89 -4.28
N VAL A 96 -4.36 1.60 -3.81
CA VAL A 96 -3.36 2.62 -3.47
C VAL A 96 -2.97 3.43 -4.70
N ASP A 97 -2.84 2.79 -5.86
CA ASP A 97 -2.50 3.47 -7.12
C ASP A 97 -3.57 4.46 -7.57
N VAL A 98 -4.85 4.15 -7.32
CA VAL A 98 -5.94 5.11 -7.51
C VAL A 98 -5.73 6.36 -6.64
N LEU A 99 -5.39 6.19 -5.36
CA LEU A 99 -5.13 7.33 -4.46
C LEU A 99 -3.91 8.13 -4.95
N ARG A 100 -2.86 7.47 -5.43
CA ARG A 100 -1.68 8.09 -6.02
C ARG A 100 -2.05 8.94 -7.24
N GLY A 101 -2.90 8.42 -8.11
CA GLY A 101 -3.42 9.14 -9.27
C GLY A 101 -4.18 10.40 -8.86
N TYR A 102 -5.06 10.32 -7.86
CA TYR A 102 -5.77 11.48 -7.34
C TYR A 102 -4.86 12.53 -6.71
N LEU A 103 -3.84 12.11 -5.96
CA LEU A 103 -2.84 13.04 -5.42
C LEU A 103 -2.08 13.77 -6.52
N GLY A 104 -1.69 13.04 -7.56
CA GLY A 104 -1.04 13.62 -8.73
C GLY A 104 -1.92 14.66 -9.43
N TYR A 105 -3.19 14.30 -9.66
CA TYR A 105 -4.16 15.19 -10.30
C TYR A 105 -4.47 16.42 -9.43
N ALA A 106 -4.72 16.25 -8.13
CA ALA A 106 -5.00 17.35 -7.21
C ALA A 106 -3.84 18.36 -7.14
N PHE A 107 -2.60 17.86 -7.17
CA PHE A 107 -1.42 18.73 -7.25
C PHE A 107 -1.35 19.47 -8.59
N GLN A 108 -1.60 18.79 -9.69
CA GLN A 108 -1.53 19.36 -11.05
C GLN A 108 -2.52 20.50 -11.24
N ILE A 109 -3.73 20.39 -10.68
CA ILE A 109 -4.76 21.47 -10.73
C ILE A 109 -4.61 22.51 -9.63
N GLY A 110 -3.56 22.45 -8.82
CA GLY A 110 -3.31 23.41 -7.72
C GLY A 110 -4.27 23.28 -6.52
N ALA A 111 -5.01 22.16 -6.41
CA ALA A 111 -5.93 21.94 -5.30
C ALA A 111 -5.21 21.63 -3.98
N ILE A 112 -3.97 21.14 -4.04
CA ILE A 112 -3.12 20.86 -2.88
C ILE A 112 -1.74 21.51 -3.07
N PRO A 113 -1.15 22.07 -2.00
CA PRO A 113 0.14 22.75 -2.09
C PRO A 113 1.33 21.76 -2.17
N SER A 114 1.18 20.56 -1.65
CA SER A 114 2.26 19.58 -1.55
C SER A 114 1.72 18.15 -1.60
N ARG A 115 2.27 17.35 -2.51
CA ARG A 115 2.00 15.90 -2.54
C ARG A 115 2.58 15.20 -1.33
N ILE A 116 3.73 15.65 -0.84
CA ILE A 116 4.44 15.06 0.30
C ILE A 116 3.60 15.17 1.57
N SER A 117 3.04 16.35 1.84
CA SER A 117 2.23 16.59 3.05
C SER A 117 0.95 15.75 3.06
N ILE A 118 0.26 15.67 1.92
CA ILE A 118 -0.97 14.85 1.85
C ILE A 118 -0.65 13.35 1.92
N ARG A 119 0.45 12.91 1.31
CA ARG A 119 0.92 11.53 1.44
C ARG A 119 1.19 11.18 2.90
N ALA A 120 1.94 12.01 3.61
CA ALA A 120 2.23 11.83 5.03
C ALA A 120 0.94 11.77 5.87
N ALA A 121 -0.04 12.64 5.59
CA ALA A 121 -1.33 12.63 6.27
C ALA A 121 -2.12 11.33 6.02
N LEU A 122 -2.12 10.79 4.79
CA LEU A 122 -2.79 9.52 4.50
C LEU A 122 -2.14 8.33 5.21
N ILE A 123 -0.80 8.33 5.35
CA ILE A 123 -0.06 7.30 6.08
C ILE A 123 -0.35 7.41 7.57
N GLN A 124 -0.37 8.62 8.11
CA GLN A 124 -0.69 8.86 9.52
C GLN A 124 -2.14 8.49 9.87
N TYR A 125 -3.07 8.65 8.93
CA TYR A 125 -4.50 8.37 9.11
C TYR A 125 -5.01 7.38 8.05
N PRO A 126 -4.58 6.11 8.09
CA PRO A 126 -4.84 5.14 7.02
C PRO A 126 -6.33 4.88 6.79
N GLY A 127 -7.17 5.03 7.82
CA GLY A 127 -8.63 4.95 7.69
C GLY A 127 -9.20 5.99 6.71
N ILE A 128 -8.62 7.20 6.65
CA ILE A 128 -9.00 8.25 5.69
C ILE A 128 -8.67 7.80 4.25
N GLY A 129 -7.50 7.17 4.06
CA GLY A 129 -7.13 6.60 2.76
C GLY A 129 -8.13 5.55 2.28
N ARG A 130 -8.54 4.64 3.17
CA ARG A 130 -9.57 3.62 2.87
C ARG A 130 -10.92 4.27 2.53
N GLU A 131 -11.40 5.21 3.34
CA GLU A 131 -12.67 5.90 3.09
C GLU A 131 -12.68 6.66 1.75
N LEU A 132 -11.55 7.27 1.37
CA LEU A 132 -11.40 7.92 0.06
C LEU A 132 -11.49 6.92 -1.10
N PHE A 133 -10.82 5.77 -0.99
CA PHE A 133 -10.92 4.74 -2.00
C PHE A 133 -12.35 4.17 -2.09
N GLU A 134 -13.02 3.92 -0.97
CA GLU A 134 -14.41 3.45 -0.95
C GLU A 134 -15.36 4.43 -1.66
N LEU A 135 -15.18 5.74 -1.48
CA LEU A 135 -15.93 6.75 -2.23
C LEU A 135 -15.69 6.68 -3.72
N PHE A 136 -14.44 6.43 -4.13
CA PHE A 136 -14.10 6.21 -5.54
C PHE A 136 -14.78 4.95 -6.07
N ALA A 137 -14.68 3.83 -5.36
CA ALA A 137 -15.26 2.55 -5.78
C ALA A 137 -16.77 2.66 -5.99
N ILE A 138 -17.52 3.23 -5.02
CA ILE A 138 -18.96 3.44 -5.16
C ILE A 138 -19.31 4.25 -6.42
N LYS A 139 -18.49 5.25 -6.74
CA LYS A 139 -18.75 6.14 -7.87
C LYS A 139 -18.43 5.51 -9.23
N PHE A 140 -17.36 4.74 -9.30
CA PHE A 140 -16.75 4.32 -10.56
C PHE A 140 -16.71 2.81 -10.79
N ASP A 141 -17.19 1.98 -9.84
CA ASP A 141 -17.27 0.54 -10.03
C ASP A 141 -18.16 0.21 -11.25
N PRO A 142 -17.59 -0.37 -12.32
CA PRO A 142 -18.33 -0.73 -13.53
C PRO A 142 -19.26 -1.92 -13.30
N ASP A 143 -18.95 -2.79 -12.34
CA ASP A 143 -19.68 -4.03 -12.07
C ASP A 143 -20.84 -3.82 -11.07
N SER A 144 -20.99 -2.60 -10.57
CA SER A 144 -22.07 -2.26 -9.63
C SER A 144 -23.44 -2.35 -10.29
N SER A 145 -24.30 -3.21 -9.73
CA SER A 145 -25.71 -3.33 -10.12
C SER A 145 -26.62 -2.20 -9.59
N ALA A 146 -26.07 -1.29 -8.77
CA ALA A 146 -26.83 -0.18 -8.19
C ALA A 146 -27.30 0.82 -9.25
N THR A 147 -28.55 1.25 -9.15
CA THR A 147 -29.09 2.32 -10.00
C THR A 147 -28.36 3.63 -9.75
N LYS A 148 -28.40 4.56 -10.70
CA LYS A 148 -27.82 5.90 -10.55
C LYS A 148 -28.34 6.61 -9.28
N LYS A 149 -29.61 6.46 -8.95
CA LYS A 149 -30.23 7.08 -7.76
C LYS A 149 -29.68 6.50 -6.46
N GLU A 150 -29.57 5.17 -6.38
CA GLU A 150 -29.03 4.47 -5.23
C GLU A 150 -27.56 4.84 -5.03
N ARG A 151 -26.76 4.83 -6.09
CA ARG A 151 -25.34 5.22 -6.07
C ARG A 151 -25.15 6.65 -5.59
N LEU A 152 -25.96 7.61 -6.05
CA LEU A 152 -25.89 8.99 -5.59
C LEU A 152 -26.26 9.14 -4.10
N ALA A 153 -27.26 8.38 -3.63
CA ALA A 153 -27.66 8.38 -2.22
C ALA A 153 -26.53 7.82 -1.34
N GLU A 154 -25.92 6.72 -1.74
CA GLU A 154 -24.80 6.10 -1.04
C GLU A 154 -23.56 7.02 -0.99
N ILE A 155 -23.19 7.64 -2.11
CA ILE A 155 -22.11 8.63 -2.15
C ILE A 155 -22.38 9.77 -1.17
N ALA A 156 -23.60 10.29 -1.13
CA ALA A 156 -23.97 11.39 -0.22
C ALA A 156 -23.84 10.95 1.26
N GLN A 157 -24.26 9.74 1.58
CA GLN A 157 -24.14 9.18 2.93
C GLN A 157 -22.66 8.98 3.32
N ARG A 158 -21.87 8.32 2.48
CA ARG A 158 -20.44 8.07 2.70
C ARG A 158 -19.65 9.36 2.81
N ARG A 159 -19.95 10.34 1.96
CA ARG A 159 -19.31 11.66 2.01
C ARG A 159 -19.57 12.38 3.35
N LYS A 160 -20.78 12.27 3.92
CA LYS A 160 -21.07 12.81 5.27
C LYS A 160 -20.28 12.09 6.36
N ALA A 161 -20.09 10.77 6.25
CA ALA A 161 -19.29 10.00 7.19
C ALA A 161 -17.82 10.42 7.09
N PHE A 162 -17.27 10.50 5.89
CA PHE A 162 -15.91 10.93 5.61
C PHE A 162 -15.59 12.32 6.21
N PHE A 163 -16.45 13.31 6.03
CA PHE A 163 -16.23 14.63 6.64
C PHE A 163 -16.31 14.61 8.18
N ARG A 164 -17.05 13.67 8.77
CA ARG A 164 -17.03 13.46 10.23
C ARG A 164 -15.69 12.86 10.69
N SER A 165 -15.16 11.89 9.94
CA SER A 165 -13.85 11.31 10.22
C SER A 165 -12.74 12.36 10.12
N LEU A 166 -12.75 13.20 9.09
CA LEU A 166 -11.77 14.29 8.93
C LEU A 166 -11.77 15.28 10.12
N ARG A 167 -12.92 15.61 10.66
CA ARG A 167 -13.00 16.54 11.83
C ARG A 167 -12.34 15.94 13.08
N ARG A 168 -12.32 14.63 13.23
CA ARG A 168 -11.65 13.96 14.36
C ARG A 168 -10.13 13.93 14.22
N VAL A 169 -9.63 14.05 13.01
CA VAL A 169 -8.19 14.12 12.70
C VAL A 169 -7.65 15.53 12.92
N SER A 170 -8.51 16.55 12.74
CA SER A 170 -8.12 17.97 12.86
C SER A 170 -8.25 18.52 14.28
N ALA A 171 -8.68 17.72 15.24
CA ALA A 171 -8.86 18.09 16.65
C ALA A 171 -7.73 17.53 17.51
#